data_5e88500732ffaac671143e7d2516be7e
#
_entry.id   5e88500732ffaac671143e7d2516be7e
#
_cell.length_a   1.000
_cell.length_b   1.000
_cell.length_c   1.000
_cell.angle_alpha   90.00
_cell.angle_beta   90.00
_cell.angle_gamma   90.00
#
_symmetry.space_group_name_H-M   'P 1'
#
loop_
_entity.id
_entity.type
_entity.pdbx_description
1 polymer ?
#
loop_
_entity_poly.entity_id
_entity_poly.type
_entity_poly.pdbx_seq_one_letter_code
_entity_poly.pdbx_strand_id
1 'polypeptide(L)'
;RPPRSTLFPYTTLFRSLYQIFKTNGYTINLINHTQFLDEDGCNVIATSDVVDTISTYILQKSIFQLIKDYKAEQIETSTDTQYYVSDLKNILNTMQTCYKMVDKENPTLTIGYVSCPHPPFVINEEGGAVDYRNTSNWADKSLYLNQLKYVNACMENAVDGILQNDRNAIIIIQSDHGVRYPYHMMECYGTPEYDATIETPYMQNILNCVYYQGKEMDIEGKSGINTLRIVLNEIFMTNYEMLDNPEKYLYQYK
;
A
#
# COMPACT_ATOMS: atom_id res chain seq x y z
N ARG A 1 -11.59 30.02 6.89
CA ARG A 1 -10.89 28.95 6.15
C ARG A 1 -11.21 27.66 6.88
N PRO A 2 -11.78 26.62 6.23
CA PRO A 2 -11.89 25.31 6.87
C PRO A 2 -10.49 24.77 7.15
N PRO A 3 -10.29 24.00 8.24
CA PRO A 3 -8.99 23.43 8.55
C PRO A 3 -8.55 22.49 7.43
N ARG A 4 -7.28 22.57 7.05
CA ARG A 4 -6.65 21.78 5.98
C ARG A 4 -6.64 20.24 6.24
N SER A 5 -7.25 19.79 7.33
CA SER A 5 -7.22 18.40 7.78
C SER A 5 -8.25 17.47 7.13
N THR A 6 -9.06 17.95 6.19
CA THR A 6 -10.14 17.13 5.60
C THR A 6 -9.78 16.47 4.26
N LEU A 7 -8.56 16.64 3.74
CA LEU A 7 -8.24 16.21 2.38
C LEU A 7 -7.80 14.75 2.24
N PHE A 8 -7.32 14.08 3.31
CA PHE A 8 -6.92 12.67 3.22
C PHE A 8 -7.07 11.96 4.58
N PRO A 9 -8.16 11.23 4.82
CA PRO A 9 -8.39 10.51 6.09
C PRO A 9 -7.29 9.47 6.39
N TYR A 10 -6.66 8.89 5.38
CA TYR A 10 -5.60 7.89 5.55
C TYR A 10 -4.31 8.46 6.16
N THR A 11 -3.90 9.68 5.77
CA THR A 11 -2.70 10.31 6.33
C THR A 11 -2.84 10.59 7.82
N THR A 12 -4.03 10.96 8.25
CA THR A 12 -4.32 11.19 9.67
C THR A 12 -4.30 9.88 10.46
N LEU A 13 -4.83 8.80 9.89
CA LEU A 13 -4.84 7.50 10.54
C LEU A 13 -3.42 6.96 10.75
N PHE A 14 -2.58 6.97 9.73
CA PHE A 14 -1.20 6.49 9.86
C PHE A 14 -0.36 7.37 10.80
N ARG A 15 -0.53 8.68 10.75
CA ARG A 15 0.12 9.60 11.71
C ARG A 15 -0.30 9.30 13.15
N SER A 16 -1.58 9.08 13.39
CA SER A 16 -2.06 8.72 14.72
C SER A 16 -1.52 7.36 15.17
N LEU A 17 -1.48 6.37 14.25
CA LEU A 17 -0.99 5.04 14.55
C LEU A 17 0.47 5.08 15.03
N TYR A 18 1.39 5.59 14.21
CA TYR A 18 2.80 5.58 14.61
C TYR A 18 3.07 6.45 15.84
N GLN A 19 2.35 7.56 16.03
CA GLN A 19 2.47 8.39 17.25
C GLN A 19 2.09 7.60 18.51
N ILE A 20 1.03 6.78 18.46
CA ILE A 20 0.64 5.92 19.58
C ILE A 20 1.80 4.97 19.92
N PHE A 21 2.37 4.28 18.94
CA PHE A 21 3.47 3.36 19.17
C PHE A 21 4.74 4.06 19.65
N LYS A 22 5.10 5.19 19.02
CA LYS A 22 6.27 6.00 19.39
C LYS A 22 6.19 6.48 20.84
N THR A 23 5.03 6.99 21.28
CA THR A 23 4.84 7.43 22.67
C THR A 23 4.87 6.28 23.68
N ASN A 24 4.66 5.04 23.22
CA ASN A 24 4.81 3.84 24.03
C ASN A 24 6.20 3.19 23.92
N GLY A 25 7.20 3.91 23.40
CA GLY A 25 8.59 3.46 23.38
C GLY A 25 8.96 2.49 22.26
N TYR A 26 8.15 2.39 21.21
CA TYR A 26 8.47 1.55 20.05
C TYR A 26 9.45 2.23 19.10
N THR A 27 10.39 1.46 18.58
CA THR A 27 11.14 1.81 17.37
C THR A 27 10.22 1.67 16.16
N ILE A 28 10.21 2.67 15.28
CA ILE A 28 9.34 2.69 14.10
C ILE A 28 10.16 2.52 12.83
N ASN A 29 9.85 1.48 12.07
CA ASN A 29 10.41 1.20 10.76
C ASN A 29 9.37 1.46 9.68
N LEU A 30 9.75 2.21 8.64
CA LEU A 30 8.90 2.52 7.49
C LEU A 30 9.50 1.92 6.23
N ILE A 31 8.77 1.04 5.57
CA ILE A 31 9.13 0.45 4.27
C ILE A 31 8.24 1.09 3.22
N ASN A 32 8.85 1.64 2.16
CA ASN A 32 8.19 2.42 1.13
C ASN A 32 7.46 3.62 1.72
N HIS A 33 8.25 4.55 2.21
CA HIS A 33 7.77 5.82 2.73
C HIS A 33 6.90 6.54 1.70
N THR A 34 5.67 6.83 2.06
CA THR A 34 4.81 7.72 1.29
C THR A 34 4.97 9.15 1.80
N GLN A 35 4.91 10.16 0.93
CA GLN A 35 5.02 11.60 1.25
C GLN A 35 4.06 12.09 2.37
N PHE A 36 3.28 11.18 2.92
CA PHE A 36 2.23 11.47 3.89
C PHE A 36 2.61 11.14 5.34
N LEU A 37 3.75 10.49 5.57
CA LEU A 37 4.21 10.19 6.91
C LEU A 37 5.25 11.24 7.35
N ASP A 38 5.10 11.70 8.58
CA ASP A 38 6.10 12.53 9.23
C ASP A 38 7.24 11.62 9.67
N GLU A 39 8.40 11.76 9.02
CA GLU A 39 9.55 10.87 9.19
C GLU A 39 10.31 11.12 10.49
N ASP A 40 9.98 12.18 11.21
CA ASP A 40 10.76 12.61 12.37
C ASP A 40 10.86 11.50 13.43
N GLY A 41 12.06 10.94 13.56
CA GLY A 41 12.36 9.85 14.48
C GLY A 41 11.86 8.47 14.05
N CYS A 42 11.60 8.25 12.77
CA CYS A 42 11.35 6.93 12.18
C CYS A 42 12.55 6.46 11.35
N ASN A 43 12.77 5.15 11.29
CA ASN A 43 13.75 4.56 10.39
C ASN A 43 13.11 4.34 9.02
N VAL A 44 13.49 5.09 8.01
CA VAL A 44 13.06 4.88 6.62
C VAL A 44 14.00 3.86 5.98
N ILE A 45 13.48 2.71 5.54
CA ILE A 45 14.30 1.55 5.17
C ILE A 45 14.35 1.37 3.65
N ALA A 46 13.22 1.44 2.98
CA ALA A 46 13.15 1.42 1.52
C ALA A 46 12.15 2.47 1.08
N THR A 47 12.59 3.32 0.21
CA THR A 47 11.73 4.25 -0.50
C THR A 47 11.69 3.81 -1.95
N SER A 48 10.55 3.94 -2.61
CA SER A 48 10.58 4.17 -4.04
C SER A 48 11.47 5.39 -4.25
N ASP A 49 12.43 5.31 -5.15
CA ASP A 49 13.22 6.47 -5.57
C ASP A 49 12.26 7.52 -6.19
N VAL A 50 11.50 8.17 -5.34
CA VAL A 50 10.88 9.44 -5.69
C VAL A 50 12.06 10.39 -5.79
N VAL A 51 12.61 10.48 -7.00
CA VAL A 51 13.55 11.53 -7.36
C VAL A 51 13.01 12.80 -6.74
N ASP A 52 13.77 13.38 -5.83
CA ASP A 52 13.44 14.62 -5.12
C ASP A 52 12.59 15.54 -6.02
N THR A 53 11.40 15.89 -5.53
CA THR A 53 10.41 16.62 -6.32
C THR A 53 10.97 17.90 -6.93
N ILE A 54 11.97 18.51 -6.27
CA ILE A 54 12.68 19.70 -6.73
C ILE A 54 13.62 19.33 -7.90
N SER A 55 14.38 18.25 -7.77
CA SER A 55 15.29 17.78 -8.83
C SER A 55 14.49 17.31 -10.05
N THR A 56 13.35 16.63 -9.84
CA THR A 56 12.45 16.25 -10.92
C THR A 56 11.83 17.48 -11.59
N TYR A 57 11.40 18.49 -10.83
CA TYR A 57 10.84 19.73 -11.39
C TYR A 57 11.89 20.50 -12.18
N ILE A 58 13.14 20.62 -11.68
CA ILE A 58 14.24 21.27 -12.39
C ILE A 58 14.60 20.49 -13.66
N LEU A 59 14.66 19.16 -13.59
CA LEU A 59 14.93 18.31 -14.76
C LEU A 59 13.81 18.43 -15.80
N GLN A 60 12.55 18.42 -15.39
CA GLN A 60 11.41 18.58 -16.29
C GLN A 60 11.33 19.94 -16.97
N LYS A 61 11.92 20.99 -16.38
CA LYS A 61 11.97 22.35 -16.95
C LYS A 61 13.29 22.66 -17.64
N SER A 62 14.23 21.72 -17.69
CA SER A 62 15.55 21.93 -18.27
C SER A 62 15.63 21.44 -19.71
N ILE A 63 16.66 21.92 -20.42
CA ILE A 63 17.00 21.44 -21.78
C ILE A 63 17.31 19.93 -21.80
N PHE A 64 17.70 19.36 -20.66
CA PHE A 64 17.93 17.92 -20.52
C PHE A 64 16.63 17.12 -20.65
N GLN A 65 15.49 17.68 -20.27
CA GLN A 65 14.20 17.02 -20.50
C GLN A 65 13.88 17.00 -22.01
N LEU A 66 14.10 18.09 -22.73
CA LEU A 66 13.93 18.11 -24.19
C LEU A 66 14.82 17.09 -24.90
N ILE A 67 16.06 16.93 -24.43
CA ILE A 67 16.99 15.91 -24.95
C ILE A 67 16.52 14.49 -24.54
N LYS A 68 15.99 14.34 -23.36
CA LYS A 68 15.44 13.08 -22.85
C LYS A 68 14.18 12.68 -23.60
N ASP A 69 13.28 13.62 -23.85
CA ASP A 69 12.05 13.40 -24.63
C ASP A 69 12.37 13.07 -26.09
N TYR A 70 13.33 13.80 -26.71
CA TYR A 70 13.82 13.47 -28.04
C TYR A 70 14.50 12.09 -28.12
N LYS A 71 15.25 11.71 -27.09
CA LYS A 71 15.84 10.36 -27.00
C LYS A 71 14.82 9.30 -26.60
N ALA A 72 13.78 9.64 -25.83
CA ALA A 72 12.73 8.72 -25.44
C ALA A 72 11.82 8.34 -26.61
N GLU A 73 11.67 9.23 -27.61
CA GLU A 73 11.07 8.86 -28.91
C GLU A 73 11.94 7.87 -29.71
N GLN A 74 13.23 7.78 -29.39
CA GLN A 74 14.21 6.88 -30.05
C GLN A 74 14.63 5.69 -29.20
N ILE A 75 14.55 5.79 -27.86
CA ILE A 75 14.89 4.72 -26.91
C ILE A 75 13.59 4.13 -26.39
N GLU A 76 13.15 3.11 -27.10
CA GLU A 76 11.99 2.34 -26.72
C GLU A 76 12.07 1.84 -25.27
N THR A 77 11.15 2.27 -24.45
CA THR A 77 10.13 1.48 -23.77
C THR A 77 10.57 0.43 -22.74
N SER A 78 11.73 -0.16 -22.80
CA SER A 78 12.16 -1.20 -21.85
C SER A 78 12.67 -0.64 -20.51
N THR A 79 13.17 0.59 -20.50
CA THR A 79 13.82 1.19 -19.34
C THR A 79 12.81 1.53 -18.23
N ASP A 80 11.65 2.08 -18.59
CA ASP A 80 10.64 2.47 -17.61
C ASP A 80 9.99 1.25 -16.94
N THR A 81 9.65 0.22 -17.72
CA THR A 81 9.11 -1.03 -17.14
C THR A 81 10.12 -1.68 -16.21
N GLN A 82 11.39 -1.74 -16.58
CA GLN A 82 12.48 -2.27 -15.75
C GLN A 82 12.62 -1.50 -14.44
N TYR A 83 12.49 -0.18 -14.50
CA TYR A 83 12.53 0.68 -13.31
C TYR A 83 11.39 0.35 -12.34
N TYR A 84 10.14 0.32 -12.81
CA TYR A 84 8.98 -0.02 -11.98
C TYR A 84 9.08 -1.42 -11.38
N VAL A 85 9.54 -2.39 -12.15
CA VAL A 85 9.75 -3.77 -11.66
C VAL A 85 10.84 -3.82 -10.60
N SER A 86 11.94 -3.11 -10.82
CA SER A 86 13.06 -3.05 -9.87
C SER A 86 12.62 -2.42 -8.54
N ASP A 87 11.90 -1.30 -8.60
CA ASP A 87 11.39 -0.60 -7.43
C ASP A 87 10.40 -1.47 -6.64
N LEU A 88 9.41 -2.06 -7.31
CA LEU A 88 8.46 -2.99 -6.70
C LEU A 88 9.16 -4.17 -6.02
N LYS A 89 10.14 -4.79 -6.70
CA LYS A 89 10.92 -5.89 -6.12
C LYS A 89 11.74 -5.46 -4.92
N ASN A 90 12.33 -4.28 -4.96
CA ASN A 90 13.09 -3.74 -3.82
C ASN A 90 12.20 -3.62 -2.58
N ILE A 91 11.01 -3.03 -2.74
CA ILE A 91 10.03 -2.89 -1.65
C ILE A 91 9.61 -4.26 -1.12
N LEU A 92 9.20 -5.18 -2.01
CA LEU A 92 8.76 -6.52 -1.62
C LEU A 92 9.86 -7.34 -0.97
N ASN A 93 11.09 -7.29 -1.47
CA ASN A 93 12.25 -7.96 -0.86
C ASN A 93 12.56 -7.39 0.54
N THR A 94 12.42 -6.08 0.71
CA THR A 94 12.58 -5.44 2.01
C THR A 94 11.52 -5.91 3.00
N MET A 95 10.26 -6.02 2.56
CA MET A 95 9.18 -6.58 3.38
C MET A 95 9.45 -8.03 3.77
N GLN A 96 9.92 -8.88 2.85
CA GLN A 96 10.25 -10.28 3.13
C GLN A 96 11.39 -10.45 4.15
N THR A 97 12.19 -9.42 4.35
CA THR A 97 13.34 -9.44 5.27
C THR A 97 13.19 -8.50 6.45
N CYS A 98 12.02 -7.90 6.67
CA CYS A 98 11.79 -6.89 7.71
C CYS A 98 12.03 -7.43 9.13
N TYR A 99 11.90 -8.73 9.36
CA TYR A 99 12.22 -9.37 10.63
C TYR A 99 13.68 -9.20 11.04
N LYS A 100 14.60 -8.88 10.12
CA LYS A 100 16.01 -8.59 10.41
C LYS A 100 16.24 -7.18 10.96
N MET A 101 15.23 -6.33 10.89
CA MET A 101 15.30 -4.90 11.21
C MET A 101 14.67 -4.58 12.56
N VAL A 102 14.38 -5.62 13.36
CA VAL A 102 13.81 -5.48 14.69
C VAL A 102 14.86 -4.90 15.63
N ASP A 103 14.48 -3.89 16.42
CA ASP A 103 15.29 -3.36 17.50
C ASP A 103 15.46 -4.45 18.58
N LYS A 104 16.66 -4.57 19.12
CA LYS A 104 16.97 -5.58 20.16
C LYS A 104 16.64 -5.10 21.57
N GLU A 105 16.53 -3.81 21.75
CA GLU A 105 16.34 -3.16 23.05
C GLU A 105 14.89 -2.71 23.26
N ASN A 106 14.21 -2.33 22.18
CA ASN A 106 12.86 -1.78 22.19
C ASN A 106 11.92 -2.59 21.31
N PRO A 107 10.63 -2.65 21.63
CA PRO A 107 9.64 -3.22 20.74
C PRO A 107 9.61 -2.43 19.42
N THR A 108 9.37 -3.13 18.32
CA THR A 108 9.42 -2.53 16.98
C THR A 108 8.06 -2.58 16.30
N LEU A 109 7.63 -1.46 15.74
CA LEU A 109 6.55 -1.39 14.76
C LEU A 109 7.15 -1.22 13.37
N THR A 110 6.89 -2.16 12.48
CA THR A 110 7.22 -2.02 11.06
C THR A 110 5.95 -1.75 10.26
N ILE A 111 5.91 -0.65 9.53
CA ILE A 111 4.83 -0.31 8.61
C ILE A 111 5.36 -0.41 7.19
N GLY A 112 4.78 -1.30 6.40
CA GLY A 112 5.09 -1.46 4.98
C GLY A 112 3.91 -1.07 4.10
N TYR A 113 4.18 -0.34 3.03
CA TYR A 113 3.20 -0.01 2.01
C TYR A 113 3.66 -0.48 0.64
N VAL A 114 2.81 -1.15 -0.10
CA VAL A 114 3.08 -1.56 -1.47
C VAL A 114 1.90 -1.24 -2.37
N SER A 115 2.14 -0.46 -3.41
CA SER A 115 1.13 -0.11 -4.42
C SER A 115 0.98 -1.24 -5.45
N CYS A 116 0.72 -2.45 -4.97
CA CYS A 116 0.58 -3.66 -5.77
C CYS A 116 -0.56 -4.51 -5.18
N PRO A 117 -1.49 -4.99 -5.99
CA PRO A 117 -1.51 -5.10 -7.46
C PRO A 117 -2.17 -3.94 -8.21
N HIS A 118 -2.02 -2.69 -7.74
CA HIS A 118 -2.49 -1.52 -8.49
C HIS A 118 -1.83 -1.44 -9.88
N PRO A 119 -2.54 -1.06 -10.98
CA PRO A 119 -1.90 -0.84 -12.27
C PRO A 119 -0.90 0.34 -12.22
N PRO A 120 0.12 0.35 -13.11
CA PRO A 120 0.27 -0.54 -14.25
C PRO A 120 0.70 -1.96 -13.84
N PHE A 121 0.24 -2.97 -14.59
CA PHE A 121 0.62 -4.35 -14.35
C PHE A 121 1.98 -4.64 -14.99
N VAL A 122 3.04 -4.59 -14.20
CA VAL A 122 4.44 -4.60 -14.67
C VAL A 122 5.17 -5.92 -14.42
N ILE A 123 4.55 -6.83 -13.63
CA ILE A 123 5.21 -8.05 -13.21
C ILE A 123 4.27 -9.26 -13.38
N ASN A 124 4.81 -10.38 -13.87
CA ASN A 124 4.08 -11.63 -13.96
C ASN A 124 4.19 -12.46 -12.66
N GLU A 125 3.53 -13.61 -12.61
CA GLU A 125 3.47 -14.46 -11.42
C GLU A 125 4.83 -15.06 -11.01
N GLU A 126 5.81 -15.18 -11.93
CA GLU A 126 7.18 -15.61 -11.63
C GLU A 126 8.12 -14.43 -11.30
N GLY A 127 7.64 -13.22 -11.30
CA GLY A 127 8.44 -12.03 -11.07
C GLY A 127 9.16 -11.51 -12.32
N GLY A 128 8.81 -11.97 -13.51
CA GLY A 128 9.30 -11.45 -14.78
C GLY A 128 8.65 -10.11 -15.11
N ALA A 129 9.39 -9.22 -15.79
CA ALA A 129 8.85 -7.96 -16.26
C ALA A 129 7.80 -8.17 -17.36
N VAL A 130 6.72 -7.38 -17.32
CA VAL A 130 5.69 -7.32 -18.35
C VAL A 130 5.68 -5.89 -18.90
N ASP A 131 5.74 -5.74 -20.23
CA ASP A 131 5.71 -4.41 -20.85
C ASP A 131 4.32 -3.76 -20.66
N TYR A 132 4.24 -2.85 -19.71
CA TYR A 132 2.98 -2.22 -19.31
C TYR A 132 2.39 -1.28 -20.36
N ARG A 133 3.16 -0.86 -21.37
CA ARG A 133 2.66 0.03 -22.41
C ARG A 133 1.81 -0.70 -23.43
N ASN A 134 2.10 -1.97 -23.64
CA ASN A 134 1.21 -2.85 -24.39
C ASN A 134 0.05 -3.35 -23.52
N THR A 135 0.14 -3.15 -22.21
CA THR A 135 -0.76 -3.72 -21.19
C THR A 135 -1.34 -2.67 -20.26
N SER A 136 -1.24 -1.37 -20.59
CA SER A 136 -1.80 -0.27 -19.79
C SER A 136 -3.33 -0.31 -19.67
N ASN A 137 -3.92 -1.43 -20.03
CA ASN A 137 -5.32 -1.70 -19.87
C ASN A 137 -5.62 -2.11 -18.42
N TRP A 138 -6.15 -1.18 -17.66
CA TRP A 138 -6.59 -1.41 -16.27
C TRP A 138 -7.71 -2.45 -16.18
N ALA A 139 -8.32 -2.81 -17.30
CA ALA A 139 -9.35 -3.83 -17.41
C ALA A 139 -8.81 -5.25 -17.66
N ASP A 140 -7.49 -5.43 -17.80
CA ASP A 140 -6.91 -6.75 -18.03
C ASP A 140 -6.83 -7.57 -16.74
N LYS A 141 -7.84 -8.43 -16.57
CA LYS A 141 -7.95 -9.31 -15.41
C LYS A 141 -6.79 -10.30 -15.29
N SER A 142 -6.24 -10.77 -16.40
CA SER A 142 -5.19 -11.80 -16.36
C SER A 142 -3.89 -11.21 -15.85
N LEU A 143 -3.55 -10.00 -16.28
CA LEU A 143 -2.38 -9.27 -15.80
C LEU A 143 -2.52 -8.89 -14.32
N TYR A 144 -3.71 -8.45 -13.91
CA TYR A 144 -4.01 -8.21 -12.50
C TYR A 144 -3.77 -9.47 -11.66
N LEU A 145 -4.32 -10.63 -12.09
CA LEU A 145 -4.18 -11.88 -11.35
C LEU A 145 -2.73 -12.37 -11.26
N ASN A 146 -1.94 -12.21 -12.33
CA ASN A 146 -0.53 -12.57 -12.31
C ASN A 146 0.25 -11.71 -11.31
N GLN A 147 0.04 -10.40 -11.32
CA GLN A 147 0.67 -9.49 -10.38
C GLN A 147 0.22 -9.75 -8.93
N LEU A 148 -1.07 -10.06 -8.72
CA LEU A 148 -1.62 -10.46 -7.42
C LEU A 148 -0.98 -11.74 -6.89
N LYS A 149 -0.80 -12.77 -7.72
CA LYS A 149 -0.12 -14.01 -7.31
C LYS A 149 1.31 -13.77 -6.87
N TYR A 150 2.04 -12.92 -7.60
CA TYR A 150 3.41 -12.57 -7.23
C TYR A 150 3.49 -11.86 -5.88
N VAL A 151 2.66 -10.85 -5.65
CA VAL A 151 2.66 -10.13 -4.37
C VAL A 151 2.21 -11.01 -3.20
N ASN A 152 1.23 -11.89 -3.43
CA ASN A 152 0.81 -12.85 -2.40
C ASN A 152 1.95 -13.77 -1.99
N ALA A 153 2.69 -14.36 -2.95
CA ALA A 153 3.85 -15.19 -2.64
C ALA A 153 4.93 -14.43 -1.85
N CYS A 154 5.17 -13.16 -2.18
CA CYS A 154 6.08 -12.31 -1.41
C CYS A 154 5.58 -12.06 0.02
N MET A 155 4.27 -11.84 0.20
CA MET A 155 3.69 -11.62 1.53
C MET A 155 3.69 -12.91 2.37
N GLU A 156 3.40 -14.06 1.79
CA GLU A 156 3.53 -15.37 2.45
C GLU A 156 4.96 -15.58 2.96
N ASN A 157 5.97 -15.34 2.13
CA ASN A 157 7.38 -15.41 2.53
C ASN A 157 7.72 -14.41 3.66
N ALA A 158 7.15 -13.21 3.63
CA ALA A 158 7.35 -12.21 4.70
C ALA A 158 6.76 -12.71 6.02
N VAL A 159 5.53 -13.22 6.01
CA VAL A 159 4.87 -13.80 7.19
C VAL A 159 5.68 -14.97 7.74
N ASP A 160 6.09 -15.91 6.90
CA ASP A 160 6.91 -17.06 7.30
C ASP A 160 8.23 -16.61 7.93
N GLY A 161 8.91 -15.65 7.31
CA GLY A 161 10.15 -15.09 7.85
C GLY A 161 9.97 -14.44 9.22
N ILE A 162 8.88 -13.68 9.42
CA ILE A 162 8.55 -13.09 10.71
C ILE A 162 8.29 -14.19 11.74
N LEU A 163 7.40 -15.14 11.46
CA LEU A 163 6.96 -16.16 12.41
C LEU A 163 8.05 -17.20 12.75
N GLN A 164 9.02 -17.43 11.87
CA GLN A 164 10.19 -18.24 12.16
C GLN A 164 11.12 -17.56 13.16
N ASN A 165 11.15 -16.22 13.20
CA ASN A 165 12.03 -15.45 14.09
C ASN A 165 11.32 -14.99 15.36
N ASP A 166 10.05 -14.64 15.29
CA ASP A 166 9.23 -14.25 16.44
C ASP A 166 7.79 -14.72 16.28
N ARG A 167 7.44 -15.80 16.99
CA ARG A 167 6.07 -16.34 17.00
C ARG A 167 5.07 -15.46 17.76
N ASN A 168 5.55 -14.51 18.55
CA ASN A 168 4.70 -13.57 19.29
C ASN A 168 4.45 -12.28 18.48
N ALA A 169 5.02 -12.16 17.28
CA ALA A 169 4.75 -11.03 16.42
C ALA A 169 3.25 -10.87 16.16
N ILE A 170 2.80 -9.64 16.10
CA ILE A 170 1.45 -9.30 15.65
C ILE A 170 1.59 -8.85 14.21
N ILE A 171 0.88 -9.50 13.28
CA ILE A 171 0.95 -9.21 11.85
C ILE A 171 -0.43 -8.78 11.37
N ILE A 172 -0.50 -7.64 10.71
CA ILE A 172 -1.70 -7.10 10.10
C ILE A 172 -1.44 -6.91 8.62
N ILE A 173 -2.26 -7.52 7.77
CA ILE A 173 -2.21 -7.33 6.30
C ILE A 173 -3.55 -6.78 5.87
N GLN A 174 -3.54 -5.58 5.31
CA GLN A 174 -4.75 -4.87 4.89
C GLN A 174 -4.58 -4.22 3.53
N SER A 175 -5.66 -4.18 2.76
CA SER A 175 -5.78 -3.29 1.61
C SER A 175 -6.71 -2.11 1.93
N ASP A 176 -6.50 -1.00 1.23
CA ASP A 176 -7.33 0.20 1.35
C ASP A 176 -8.69 0.03 0.67
N HIS A 177 -8.73 -0.76 -0.40
CA HIS A 177 -9.95 -1.16 -1.10
C HIS A 177 -9.77 -2.52 -1.77
N GLY A 178 -10.86 -3.11 -2.21
CA GLY A 178 -10.87 -4.31 -3.04
C GLY A 178 -10.66 -4.00 -4.52
N VAL A 179 -10.87 -5.00 -5.35
CA VAL A 179 -10.72 -4.86 -6.80
C VAL A 179 -11.89 -4.10 -7.42
N ARG A 180 -11.60 -3.30 -8.44
CA ARG A 180 -12.62 -2.69 -9.30
C ARG A 180 -13.11 -3.72 -10.31
N TYR A 181 -14.16 -4.44 -9.98
CA TYR A 181 -14.74 -5.46 -10.83
C TYR A 181 -16.28 -5.30 -10.86
N PRO A 182 -16.94 -5.49 -11.98
CA PRO A 182 -16.41 -5.87 -13.30
C PRO A 182 -15.62 -4.73 -13.97
N TYR A 183 -14.51 -5.06 -14.60
CA TYR A 183 -13.59 -4.06 -15.17
C TYR A 183 -14.21 -3.18 -16.27
N HIS A 184 -15.30 -3.63 -16.94
CA HIS A 184 -15.99 -2.78 -17.91
C HIS A 184 -16.56 -1.49 -17.28
N MET A 185 -16.81 -1.48 -15.96
CA MET A 185 -17.20 -0.26 -15.26
C MET A 185 -16.05 0.76 -15.21
N MET A 186 -14.81 0.29 -15.22
CA MET A 186 -13.64 1.20 -15.28
C MET A 186 -13.54 1.94 -16.60
N GLU A 187 -13.87 1.26 -17.72
CA GLU A 187 -13.82 1.84 -19.04
C GLU A 187 -14.86 2.98 -19.21
N CYS A 188 -15.97 2.89 -18.49
CA CYS A 188 -17.02 3.90 -18.50
C CYS A 188 -16.99 4.87 -17.31
N TYR A 189 -15.93 4.84 -16.48
CA TYR A 189 -15.81 5.74 -15.32
C TYR A 189 -15.92 7.22 -15.73
N GLY A 190 -16.85 7.93 -15.08
CA GLY A 190 -17.14 9.33 -15.40
C GLY A 190 -18.07 9.54 -16.60
N THR A 191 -18.60 8.46 -17.19
CA THR A 191 -19.63 8.52 -18.24
C THR A 191 -21.01 8.22 -17.66
N PRO A 192 -22.12 8.51 -18.39
CA PRO A 192 -23.47 8.18 -17.94
C PRO A 192 -23.74 6.68 -17.77
N GLU A 193 -22.94 5.82 -18.39
CA GLU A 193 -23.03 4.36 -18.31
C GLU A 193 -22.41 3.79 -17.04
N TYR A 194 -21.63 4.60 -16.31
CA TYR A 194 -20.99 4.16 -15.05
C TYR A 194 -22.04 3.96 -13.95
N ASP A 195 -22.08 2.77 -13.40
CA ASP A 195 -22.95 2.42 -12.28
C ASP A 195 -22.13 1.96 -11.06
N ALA A 196 -21.95 2.86 -10.12
CA ALA A 196 -21.20 2.60 -8.88
C ALA A 196 -21.80 1.47 -8.05
N THR A 197 -23.10 1.15 -8.18
CA THR A 197 -23.74 0.08 -7.41
C THR A 197 -23.24 -1.30 -7.82
N ILE A 198 -22.76 -1.45 -9.06
CA ILE A 198 -22.18 -2.69 -9.56
C ILE A 198 -20.75 -2.86 -9.05
N GLU A 199 -19.96 -1.78 -9.02
CA GLU A 199 -18.54 -1.83 -8.61
C GLU A 199 -18.36 -1.88 -7.09
N THR A 200 -19.18 -1.14 -6.35
CA THR A 200 -19.02 -0.95 -4.90
C THR A 200 -18.83 -2.23 -4.08
N PRO A 201 -19.62 -3.32 -4.28
CA PRO A 201 -19.44 -4.53 -3.49
C PRO A 201 -18.04 -5.15 -3.64
N TYR A 202 -17.44 -5.05 -4.81
CA TYR A 202 -16.07 -5.56 -5.07
C TYR A 202 -15.01 -4.66 -4.46
N MET A 203 -15.21 -3.36 -4.51
CA MET A 203 -14.28 -2.39 -3.91
C MET A 203 -14.30 -2.41 -2.38
N GLN A 204 -15.43 -2.70 -1.79
CA GLN A 204 -15.58 -2.78 -0.33
C GLN A 204 -15.02 -4.07 0.27
N ASN A 205 -14.82 -5.10 -0.53
CA ASN A 205 -14.29 -6.38 -0.07
C ASN A 205 -12.76 -6.30 0.00
N ILE A 206 -12.25 -5.77 1.11
CA ILE A 206 -10.83 -5.58 1.37
C ILE A 206 -10.14 -6.86 1.85
N LEU A 207 -8.85 -6.99 1.56
CA LEU A 207 -7.99 -7.89 2.32
C LEU A 207 -7.86 -7.35 3.75
N ASN A 208 -8.16 -8.18 4.74
CA ASN A 208 -8.10 -7.79 6.14
C ASN A 208 -7.77 -9.02 7.00
N CYS A 209 -6.49 -9.21 7.31
CA CYS A 209 -5.98 -10.34 8.05
C CYS A 209 -5.20 -9.87 9.28
N VAL A 210 -5.38 -10.56 10.41
CA VAL A 210 -4.60 -10.36 11.63
C VAL A 210 -4.10 -11.71 12.13
N TYR A 211 -2.79 -11.78 12.39
CA TYR A 211 -2.20 -12.84 13.18
C TYR A 211 -1.81 -12.28 14.56
N TYR A 212 -2.30 -12.92 15.61
CA TYR A 212 -1.94 -12.63 16.98
C TYR A 212 -1.92 -13.96 17.76
N GLN A 213 -0.75 -14.47 18.09
CA GLN A 213 -0.61 -15.81 18.68
C GLN A 213 -1.48 -16.01 19.91
N GLY A 214 -2.26 -17.10 19.90
CA GLY A 214 -3.13 -17.47 21.02
C GLY A 214 -4.31 -16.54 21.26
N LYS A 215 -4.56 -15.61 20.34
CA LYS A 215 -5.71 -14.68 20.36
C LYS A 215 -6.58 -14.90 19.14
N GLU A 216 -7.83 -15.15 19.38
CA GLU A 216 -8.87 -15.06 18.36
C GLU A 216 -9.36 -13.62 18.31
N MET A 217 -9.30 -13.01 17.12
CA MET A 217 -9.69 -11.61 16.91
C MET A 217 -10.97 -11.57 16.09
N ASP A 218 -12.03 -10.99 16.66
CA ASP A 218 -13.30 -10.77 15.93
C ASP A 218 -13.18 -9.60 14.96
N ILE A 219 -12.62 -9.90 13.79
CA ILE A 219 -12.43 -8.94 12.70
C ILE A 219 -13.32 -9.20 11.49
N GLU A 220 -14.14 -10.26 11.51
CA GLU A 220 -15.05 -10.58 10.41
C GLU A 220 -16.03 -9.43 10.18
N GLY A 221 -16.13 -8.97 8.93
CA GLY A 221 -16.99 -7.86 8.53
C GLY A 221 -16.58 -6.50 9.12
N LYS A 222 -15.42 -6.38 9.77
CA LYS A 222 -14.91 -5.10 10.28
C LYS A 222 -14.18 -4.35 9.20
N SER A 223 -14.29 -3.01 9.23
CA SER A 223 -13.45 -2.14 8.40
C SER A 223 -11.98 -2.20 8.86
N GLY A 224 -11.04 -1.86 7.98
CA GLY A 224 -9.63 -1.80 8.35
C GLY A 224 -9.36 -0.88 9.55
N ILE A 225 -10.11 0.22 9.69
CA ILE A 225 -10.00 1.13 10.84
C ILE A 225 -10.45 0.44 12.13
N ASN A 226 -11.56 -0.30 12.10
CA ASN A 226 -12.05 -1.02 13.27
C ASN A 226 -11.13 -2.17 13.65
N THR A 227 -10.55 -2.86 12.68
CA THR A 227 -9.53 -3.89 12.93
C THR A 227 -8.32 -3.30 13.68
N LEU A 228 -7.81 -2.14 13.24
CA LEU A 228 -6.74 -1.46 13.95
C LEU A 228 -7.14 -1.06 15.38
N ARG A 229 -8.37 -0.58 15.60
CA ARG A 229 -8.88 -0.25 16.96
C ARG A 229 -8.95 -1.47 17.85
N ILE A 230 -9.42 -2.62 17.33
CA ILE A 230 -9.45 -3.89 18.07
C ILE A 230 -8.03 -4.28 18.50
N VAL A 231 -7.07 -4.24 17.57
CA VAL A 231 -5.68 -4.59 17.85
C VAL A 231 -5.04 -3.62 18.86
N LEU A 232 -5.26 -2.31 18.71
CA LEU A 232 -4.76 -1.31 19.66
C LEU A 232 -5.35 -1.47 21.06
N ASN A 233 -6.64 -1.77 21.16
CA ASN A 233 -7.29 -2.06 22.43
C ASN A 233 -6.65 -3.26 23.13
N GLU A 234 -6.30 -4.29 22.38
CA GLU A 234 -5.66 -5.49 22.90
C GLU A 234 -4.20 -5.25 23.32
N ILE A 235 -3.40 -4.53 22.51
CA ILE A 235 -1.98 -4.29 22.78
C ILE A 235 -1.80 -3.32 23.94
N PHE A 236 -2.55 -2.22 23.96
CA PHE A 236 -2.34 -1.12 24.90
C PHE A 236 -3.41 -1.04 26.00
N MET A 237 -4.32 -2.02 26.08
CA MET A 237 -5.45 -2.02 27.04
C MET A 237 -6.26 -0.72 26.98
N THR A 238 -6.42 -0.20 25.75
CA THR A 238 -7.23 1.00 25.48
C THR A 238 -8.70 0.62 25.30
N ASN A 239 -9.57 1.60 25.14
CA ASN A 239 -11.00 1.38 24.91
C ASN A 239 -11.48 2.26 23.75
N TYR A 240 -10.84 2.12 22.58
CA TYR A 240 -11.31 2.80 21.37
C TYR A 240 -12.66 2.22 20.94
N GLU A 241 -13.67 3.07 20.87
CA GLU A 241 -14.99 2.68 20.38
C GLU A 241 -14.91 2.32 18.89
N MET A 242 -15.69 1.32 18.47
CA MET A 242 -15.83 0.97 17.07
C MET A 242 -16.58 2.08 16.33
N LEU A 243 -16.12 2.38 15.13
CA LEU A 243 -16.83 3.31 14.25
C LEU A 243 -17.95 2.59 13.54
N ASP A 244 -19.04 3.31 13.27
CA ASP A 244 -20.11 2.80 12.41
C ASP A 244 -19.53 2.47 11.02
N ASN A 245 -20.00 1.38 10.43
CA ASN A 245 -19.58 0.98 9.09
C ASN A 245 -19.89 2.11 8.10
N PRO A 246 -18.90 2.50 7.26
CA PRO A 246 -19.04 3.65 6.39
C PRO A 246 -19.99 3.46 5.20
N GLU A 247 -20.81 2.42 5.17
CA GLU A 247 -21.80 2.19 4.10
C GLU A 247 -22.63 3.43 3.74
N LYS A 248 -22.78 4.36 4.69
CA LYS A 248 -23.48 5.63 4.47
C LYS A 248 -22.67 6.71 3.76
N TYR A 249 -21.35 6.57 3.67
CA TYR A 249 -20.48 7.67 3.20
C TYR A 249 -20.03 7.53 1.74
N LEU A 250 -20.17 6.37 1.13
CA LEU A 250 -19.69 6.08 -0.23
C LEU A 250 -20.57 6.68 -1.34
N TYR A 251 -21.78 7.13 -1.03
CA TYR A 251 -22.75 7.62 -2.03
C TYR A 251 -22.95 9.13 -2.02
N GLN A 252 -22.14 9.90 -1.28
CA GLN A 252 -22.33 11.36 -1.18
C GLN A 252 -21.48 12.20 -2.13
N TYR A 253 -20.72 11.58 -3.04
CA TYR A 253 -20.09 12.31 -4.13
C TYR A 253 -21.05 12.37 -5.33
N LYS A 254 -21.97 13.32 -5.25
CA LYS A 254 -22.71 13.83 -6.42
C LYS A 254 -21.96 15.04 -6.98
#